data_6eaa69ded504d4cb02bc8f64b1e3c196
#
_entry.id   6eaa69ded504d4cb02bc8f64b1e3c196
#
_cell.length_a   1.000
_cell.length_b   1.000
_cell.length_c   1.000
_cell.angle_alpha   90.00
_cell.angle_beta   90.00
_cell.angle_gamma   90.00
#
_symmetry.space_group_name_H-M   'P 1'
#
loop_
_entity.id
_entity.type
_entity.pdbx_description
1 polymer ?
#
loop_
_entity_poly.entity_id
_entity_poly.type
_entity_poly.pdbx_seq_one_letter_code
_entity_poly.pdbx_strand_id
1 'polypeptide(L)'
;MPRERTRFAQPFEPRGTVRLLDLDEAAKLFPPLYEQVFAQRPGMFTRSKAWWETRKLNDDPARRRGGPLNRALLELDGKPAGYALYRVAQDWTAGVSSGKVTIQEVITPTPEATRELWRWLLDFDWTSQLTADLLPLDHPLFLLLAEPRRMKFQVNDGVWVRILDVPAALSARTFSGDGAVVLDVRDAFMPETAGRYRVAADGVERTDAEAEIALDVSALGSVYLGGFTFRQLAESFRADELVDGALARADALFATSIEPWCAEIF
;
A
#
# COMPACT_ATOMS: atom_id res chain seq x y z
N MET A 1 10.95 7.97 -14.22
CA MET A 1 11.17 6.93 -15.24
C MET A 1 11.21 7.57 -16.60
N PRO A 2 12.24 7.37 -17.45
CA PRO A 2 12.27 7.83 -18.82
C PRO A 2 11.22 7.10 -19.65
N ARG A 3 10.46 7.83 -20.43
CA ARG A 3 9.26 7.33 -21.10
C ARG A 3 9.51 6.64 -22.47
N GLU A 4 10.53 7.05 -23.19
CA GLU A 4 10.77 6.69 -24.60
C GLU A 4 10.81 5.18 -24.92
N ARG A 5 10.76 4.29 -23.91
CA ARG A 5 10.81 2.84 -24.06
C ARG A 5 9.95 2.09 -23.03
N THR A 6 8.91 2.72 -22.51
CA THR A 6 8.00 2.03 -21.60
C THR A 6 7.05 1.15 -22.42
N ARG A 7 7.25 -0.17 -22.33
CA ARG A 7 6.39 -1.16 -22.97
C ARG A 7 5.87 -2.14 -21.94
N PHE A 8 4.65 -2.61 -22.15
CA PHE A 8 4.12 -3.74 -21.38
C PHE A 8 4.80 -5.04 -21.83
N ALA A 9 5.03 -5.94 -20.88
CA ALA A 9 5.64 -7.25 -21.13
C ALA A 9 4.76 -8.13 -22.01
N GLN A 10 3.45 -8.00 -21.87
CA GLN A 10 2.46 -8.70 -22.69
C GLN A 10 1.64 -7.68 -23.47
N PRO A 11 1.48 -7.87 -24.79
CA PRO A 11 0.57 -7.04 -25.58
C PRO A 11 -0.88 -7.29 -25.15
N PHE A 12 -1.71 -6.27 -25.26
CA PHE A 12 -3.15 -6.39 -25.03
C PHE A 12 -3.91 -5.31 -25.80
N GLU A 13 -5.17 -5.58 -26.08
CA GLU A 13 -6.07 -4.61 -26.70
C GLU A 13 -6.66 -3.68 -25.66
N PRO A 14 -6.49 -2.36 -25.83
CA PRO A 14 -7.07 -1.37 -24.91
C PRO A 14 -8.60 -1.42 -24.91
N ARG A 15 -9.18 -1.39 -23.72
CA ARG A 15 -10.65 -1.42 -23.55
C ARG A 15 -11.17 -0.25 -22.72
N GLY A 16 -10.30 0.35 -21.91
CA GLY A 16 -10.66 1.45 -21.03
C GLY A 16 -10.66 2.81 -21.72
N THR A 17 -11.58 3.67 -21.32
CA THR A 17 -11.59 5.10 -21.64
C THR A 17 -11.29 5.91 -20.39
N VAL A 18 -10.53 7.01 -20.56
CA VAL A 18 -10.21 7.90 -19.43
C VAL A 18 -10.74 9.28 -19.71
N ARG A 19 -11.48 9.85 -18.75
CA ARG A 19 -11.96 11.24 -18.79
C ARG A 19 -11.48 12.03 -17.59
N LEU A 20 -11.30 13.33 -17.77
CA LEU A 20 -10.97 14.25 -16.70
C LEU A 20 -12.25 14.75 -16.02
N LEU A 21 -12.22 14.81 -14.69
CA LEU A 21 -13.33 15.25 -13.88
C LEU A 21 -13.07 16.61 -13.24
N ASP A 22 -14.15 17.35 -13.03
CA ASP A 22 -14.15 18.45 -12.08
C ASP A 22 -14.13 17.95 -10.62
N LEU A 23 -14.12 18.90 -9.69
CA LEU A 23 -14.07 18.57 -8.26
C LEU A 23 -15.32 17.83 -7.79
N ASP A 24 -16.51 18.28 -8.24
CA ASP A 24 -17.79 17.77 -7.75
C ASP A 24 -18.06 16.35 -8.26
N GLU A 25 -17.70 16.05 -9.50
CA GLU A 25 -17.77 14.70 -10.05
C GLU A 25 -16.78 13.77 -9.36
N ALA A 26 -15.53 14.21 -9.18
CA ALA A 26 -14.50 13.43 -8.52
C ALA A 26 -14.88 13.11 -7.05
N ALA A 27 -15.44 14.08 -6.34
CA ALA A 27 -15.90 13.89 -4.96
C ALA A 27 -17.02 12.85 -4.82
N LYS A 28 -17.76 12.59 -5.89
CA LYS A 28 -18.82 11.55 -5.92
C LYS A 28 -18.29 10.18 -6.35
N LEU A 29 -17.37 10.14 -7.31
CA LEU A 29 -16.97 8.90 -7.99
C LEU A 29 -15.72 8.23 -7.42
N PHE A 30 -14.79 9.00 -6.82
CA PHE A 30 -13.54 8.42 -6.31
C PHE A 30 -13.68 7.72 -4.96
N PRO A 31 -14.47 8.23 -3.97
CA PRO A 31 -14.60 7.54 -2.69
C PRO A 31 -15.06 6.09 -2.80
N PRO A 32 -16.09 5.72 -3.58
CA PRO A 32 -16.51 4.33 -3.71
C PRO A 32 -15.43 3.40 -4.32
N LEU A 33 -14.59 3.91 -5.22
CA LEU A 33 -13.46 3.15 -5.79
C LEU A 33 -12.36 2.94 -4.75
N TYR A 34 -12.06 3.97 -3.95
CA TYR A 34 -11.11 3.87 -2.86
C TYR A 34 -11.57 2.84 -1.80
N GLU A 35 -12.84 2.86 -1.43
CA GLU A 35 -13.42 1.94 -0.44
C GLU A 35 -13.32 0.47 -0.88
N GLN A 36 -13.43 0.18 -2.17
CA GLN A 36 -13.24 -1.18 -2.68
C GLN A 36 -11.83 -1.71 -2.44
N VAL A 37 -10.80 -0.86 -2.60
CA VAL A 37 -9.40 -1.22 -2.34
C VAL A 37 -9.13 -1.24 -0.83
N PHE A 38 -9.62 -0.22 -0.10
CA PHE A 38 -9.50 -0.13 1.35
C PHE A 38 -10.03 -1.38 2.07
N ALA A 39 -11.18 -1.90 1.65
CA ALA A 39 -11.79 -3.08 2.28
C ALA A 39 -10.95 -4.36 2.17
N GLN A 40 -9.97 -4.39 1.29
CA GLN A 40 -9.15 -5.58 1.02
C GLN A 40 -7.70 -5.44 1.46
N ARG A 41 -7.22 -4.23 1.79
CA ARG A 41 -5.79 -3.97 1.98
C ARG A 41 -5.48 -3.44 3.38
N PRO A 42 -4.70 -4.18 4.18
CA PRO A 42 -4.24 -3.71 5.49
C PRO A 42 -3.42 -2.42 5.38
N GLY A 43 -3.48 -1.57 6.40
CA GLY A 43 -2.69 -0.33 6.47
C GLY A 43 -3.35 0.89 5.82
N MET A 44 -4.42 0.73 5.06
CA MET A 44 -5.20 1.86 4.55
C MET A 44 -6.13 2.43 5.63
N PHE A 45 -6.51 3.70 5.48
CA PHE A 45 -7.37 4.42 6.41
C PHE A 45 -8.67 4.85 5.75
N THR A 46 -9.75 4.90 6.53
CA THR A 46 -11.00 5.53 6.09
C THR A 46 -10.79 7.02 5.85
N ARG A 47 -11.44 7.56 4.83
CA ARG A 47 -11.38 8.99 4.50
C ARG A 47 -12.72 9.65 4.74
N SER A 48 -12.73 10.66 5.60
CA SER A 48 -13.93 11.49 5.78
C SER A 48 -14.18 12.34 4.52
N LYS A 49 -15.43 12.84 4.38
CA LYS A 49 -15.77 13.81 3.33
C LYS A 49 -14.82 15.01 3.35
N ALA A 50 -14.55 15.56 4.53
CA ALA A 50 -13.61 16.68 4.68
C ALA A 50 -12.20 16.33 4.20
N TRP A 51 -11.70 15.12 4.46
CA TRP A 51 -10.41 14.67 3.97
C TRP A 51 -10.36 14.64 2.43
N TRP A 52 -11.40 14.11 1.80
CA TRP A 52 -11.51 14.12 0.34
C TRP A 52 -11.50 15.53 -0.23
N GLU A 53 -12.34 16.43 0.30
CA GLU A 53 -12.51 17.79 -0.22
C GLU A 53 -11.30 18.68 0.03
N THR A 54 -10.63 18.56 1.19
CA THR A 54 -9.56 19.51 1.59
C THR A 54 -8.15 18.98 1.33
N ARG A 55 -7.94 17.66 1.36
CA ARG A 55 -6.59 17.07 1.26
C ARG A 55 -6.32 16.39 -0.08
N LYS A 56 -7.28 15.64 -0.60
CA LYS A 56 -7.07 14.82 -1.81
C LYS A 56 -7.49 15.54 -3.09
N LEU A 57 -8.67 16.08 -3.12
CA LEU A 57 -9.23 16.65 -4.35
C LEU A 57 -9.02 18.15 -4.49
N ASN A 58 -8.70 18.86 -3.41
CA ASN A 58 -8.43 20.28 -3.48
C ASN A 58 -7.09 20.57 -4.16
N ASP A 59 -7.12 21.43 -5.15
CA ASP A 59 -5.91 21.94 -5.82
C ASP A 59 -5.43 23.24 -5.17
N ASP A 60 -4.96 23.17 -3.94
CA ASP A 60 -4.36 24.31 -3.25
C ASP A 60 -3.18 24.88 -4.05
N PRO A 61 -3.22 26.15 -4.45
CA PRO A 61 -2.12 26.80 -5.17
C PRO A 61 -0.75 26.70 -4.47
N ALA A 62 -0.72 26.68 -3.12
CA ALA A 62 0.51 26.52 -2.35
C ALA A 62 1.14 25.10 -2.52
N ARG A 63 0.36 24.14 -2.95
CA ARG A 63 0.78 22.75 -3.20
C ARG A 63 1.00 22.43 -4.67
N ARG A 64 0.84 23.39 -5.57
CA ARG A 64 0.98 23.22 -7.04
C ARG A 64 2.42 23.06 -7.51
N ARG A 65 3.23 22.28 -6.82
CA ARG A 65 4.54 21.89 -7.34
C ARG A 65 4.32 20.92 -8.50
N GLY A 66 4.61 21.38 -9.73
CA GLY A 66 4.48 20.55 -10.94
C GLY A 66 3.13 20.67 -11.68
N GLY A 67 2.44 21.82 -11.57
CA GLY A 67 1.20 22.11 -12.31
C GLY A 67 -0.10 21.87 -11.55
N PRO A 68 -1.25 22.14 -12.16
CA PRO A 68 -2.56 21.93 -11.54
C PRO A 68 -2.84 20.44 -11.28
N LEU A 69 -3.70 20.16 -10.30
CA LEU A 69 -4.16 18.81 -10.01
C LEU A 69 -5.20 18.37 -11.06
N ASN A 70 -4.88 17.29 -11.76
CA ASN A 70 -5.80 16.61 -12.66
C ASN A 70 -6.42 15.40 -11.96
N ARG A 71 -7.70 15.16 -12.25
CA ARG A 71 -8.53 14.08 -11.68
C ARG A 71 -9.03 13.23 -12.83
N ALA A 72 -8.37 12.10 -13.08
CA ALA A 72 -8.69 11.18 -14.16
C ALA A 72 -9.54 10.02 -13.64
N LEU A 73 -10.65 9.74 -14.30
CA LEU A 73 -11.48 8.56 -14.08
C LEU A 73 -11.27 7.59 -15.23
N LEU A 74 -10.90 6.37 -14.91
CA LEU A 74 -10.97 5.23 -15.84
C LEU A 74 -12.37 4.64 -15.83
N GLU A 75 -12.92 4.43 -17.00
CA GLU A 75 -14.15 3.67 -17.21
C GLU A 75 -13.87 2.41 -18.03
N LEU A 76 -14.39 1.27 -17.57
CA LEU A 76 -14.44 0.01 -18.28
C LEU A 76 -15.90 -0.34 -18.56
N ASP A 77 -16.21 -0.61 -19.82
CA ASP A 77 -17.59 -0.88 -20.27
C ASP A 77 -18.61 0.18 -19.77
N GLY A 78 -18.19 1.45 -19.75
CA GLY A 78 -19.00 2.59 -19.32
C GLY A 78 -19.20 2.72 -17.81
N LYS A 79 -18.46 1.97 -16.99
CA LYS A 79 -18.55 2.02 -15.52
C LYS A 79 -17.25 2.51 -14.90
N PRO A 80 -17.30 3.31 -13.81
CA PRO A 80 -16.12 3.68 -13.05
C PRO A 80 -15.32 2.44 -12.60
N ALA A 81 -14.04 2.39 -12.95
CA ALA A 81 -13.18 1.23 -12.70
C ALA A 81 -11.87 1.58 -11.98
N GLY A 82 -11.49 2.86 -11.92
CA GLY A 82 -10.31 3.33 -11.24
C GLY A 82 -10.11 4.82 -11.43
N TYR A 83 -9.19 5.41 -10.68
CA TYR A 83 -8.87 6.82 -10.83
C TYR A 83 -7.39 7.11 -10.61
N ALA A 84 -6.94 8.25 -11.14
CA ALA A 84 -5.63 8.82 -10.86
C ALA A 84 -5.72 10.30 -10.50
N LEU A 85 -4.94 10.71 -9.51
CA LEU A 85 -4.63 12.08 -9.17
C LEU A 85 -3.20 12.37 -9.60
N TYR A 86 -3.01 13.33 -10.50
CA TYR A 86 -1.70 13.60 -11.06
C TYR A 86 -1.52 15.07 -11.44
N ARG A 87 -0.25 15.48 -11.60
CA ARG A 87 0.14 16.81 -12.08
C ARG A 87 1.04 16.68 -13.29
N VAL A 88 0.97 17.64 -14.19
CA VAL A 88 1.84 17.72 -15.37
C VAL A 88 2.58 19.06 -15.34
N ALA A 89 3.89 19.00 -15.19
CA ALA A 89 4.76 20.13 -15.40
C ALA A 89 5.33 20.04 -16.80
N GLN A 90 5.02 21.03 -17.65
CA GLN A 90 5.64 21.15 -18.97
C GLN A 90 6.98 21.87 -18.84
N ASP A 91 7.99 21.31 -19.47
CA ASP A 91 9.32 21.90 -19.53
C ASP A 91 9.99 21.56 -20.87
N TRP A 92 10.95 22.39 -21.29
CA TRP A 92 11.63 22.23 -22.57
C TRP A 92 13.13 22.48 -22.38
N THR A 93 13.94 21.54 -22.81
CA THR A 93 15.39 21.66 -22.77
C THR A 93 15.94 21.49 -24.19
N ALA A 94 16.58 22.52 -24.70
CA ALA A 94 17.16 22.53 -26.06
C ALA A 94 16.17 22.12 -27.19
N GLY A 95 14.90 22.53 -27.07
CA GLY A 95 13.86 22.21 -28.06
C GLY A 95 13.25 20.83 -27.93
N VAL A 96 13.67 20.02 -26.93
CA VAL A 96 13.09 18.72 -26.62
C VAL A 96 12.26 18.82 -25.33
N SER A 97 11.10 18.18 -25.32
CA SER A 97 10.27 18.15 -24.11
C SER A 97 10.97 17.43 -22.96
N SER A 98 11.13 18.11 -21.84
CA SER A 98 11.64 17.62 -20.57
C SER A 98 10.55 17.57 -19.49
N GLY A 99 9.28 17.71 -19.86
CA GLY A 99 8.14 17.73 -18.98
C GLY A 99 8.04 16.46 -18.10
N LYS A 100 7.37 16.61 -16.94
CA LYS A 100 7.23 15.59 -15.94
C LYS A 100 5.76 15.35 -15.55
N VAL A 101 5.35 14.09 -15.48
CA VAL A 101 4.11 13.67 -14.82
C VAL A 101 4.44 13.23 -13.40
N THR A 102 3.75 13.81 -12.42
CA THR A 102 3.83 13.40 -11.02
C THR A 102 2.48 12.83 -10.61
N ILE A 103 2.44 11.51 -10.42
CA ILE A 103 1.26 10.80 -9.95
C ILE A 103 1.25 10.90 -8.43
N GLN A 104 0.17 11.44 -7.88
CA GLN A 104 -0.04 11.58 -6.44
C GLN A 104 -0.80 10.39 -5.85
N GLU A 105 -1.71 9.80 -6.63
CA GLU A 105 -2.46 8.63 -6.23
C GLU A 105 -3.01 7.90 -7.46
N VAL A 106 -2.99 6.58 -7.42
CA VAL A 106 -3.69 5.69 -8.35
C VAL A 106 -4.45 4.65 -7.55
N ILE A 107 -5.75 4.56 -7.79
CA ILE A 107 -6.61 3.56 -7.15
C ILE A 107 -7.30 2.75 -8.25
N THR A 108 -7.08 1.46 -8.22
CA THR A 108 -7.61 0.50 -9.18
C THR A 108 -8.03 -0.77 -8.45
N PRO A 109 -9.34 -1.05 -8.33
CA PRO A 109 -9.83 -2.24 -7.60
C PRO A 109 -9.52 -3.57 -8.29
N THR A 110 -9.19 -3.55 -9.60
CA THR A 110 -8.97 -4.79 -10.37
C THR A 110 -7.66 -4.75 -11.15
N PRO A 111 -7.05 -5.90 -11.45
CA PRO A 111 -5.84 -5.98 -12.29
C PRO A 111 -6.04 -5.39 -13.69
N GLU A 112 -7.24 -5.56 -14.29
CA GLU A 112 -7.57 -4.98 -15.58
C GLU A 112 -7.57 -3.45 -15.52
N ALA A 113 -8.22 -2.88 -14.50
CA ALA A 113 -8.22 -1.43 -14.27
C ALA A 113 -6.80 -0.89 -14.04
N THR A 114 -5.96 -1.63 -13.31
CA THR A 114 -4.56 -1.27 -13.11
C THR A 114 -3.82 -1.19 -14.44
N ARG A 115 -3.92 -2.22 -15.28
CA ARG A 115 -3.25 -2.26 -16.58
C ARG A 115 -3.70 -1.13 -17.49
N GLU A 116 -5.01 -0.90 -17.59
CA GLU A 116 -5.59 0.14 -18.46
C GLU A 116 -5.23 1.56 -18.01
N LEU A 117 -5.32 1.85 -16.71
CA LEU A 117 -5.00 3.17 -16.20
C LEU A 117 -3.51 3.47 -16.31
N TRP A 118 -2.64 2.50 -16.03
CA TRP A 118 -1.21 2.66 -16.21
C TRP A 118 -0.80 2.76 -17.67
N ARG A 119 -1.49 2.08 -18.59
CA ARG A 119 -1.28 2.29 -20.04
C ARG A 119 -1.50 3.75 -20.39
N TRP A 120 -2.62 4.32 -19.96
CA TRP A 120 -2.95 5.71 -20.22
C TRP A 120 -1.96 6.68 -19.56
N LEU A 121 -1.60 6.45 -18.29
CA LEU A 121 -0.62 7.29 -17.55
C LEU A 121 0.79 7.26 -18.17
N LEU A 122 1.16 6.16 -18.79
CA LEU A 122 2.45 6.00 -19.46
C LEU A 122 2.43 6.55 -20.89
N ASP A 123 1.30 6.98 -21.44
CA ASP A 123 1.14 7.45 -22.80
C ASP A 123 0.95 8.97 -22.93
N PHE A 124 1.36 9.73 -21.93
CA PHE A 124 1.31 11.20 -21.99
C PHE A 124 2.31 11.78 -22.99
N ASP A 125 1.83 12.59 -23.94
CA ASP A 125 2.69 13.34 -24.85
C ASP A 125 3.45 14.46 -24.14
N TRP A 126 4.56 14.88 -24.73
CA TRP A 126 5.34 16.03 -24.28
C TRP A 126 5.89 15.92 -22.85
N THR A 127 6.09 14.67 -22.36
CA THR A 127 6.70 14.42 -21.05
C THR A 127 7.82 13.39 -21.18
N SER A 128 8.94 13.61 -20.50
CA SER A 128 10.10 12.72 -20.50
C SER A 128 10.21 11.85 -19.26
N GLN A 129 9.52 12.25 -18.19
CA GLN A 129 9.58 11.57 -16.89
C GLN A 129 8.18 11.36 -16.30
N LEU A 130 8.03 10.22 -15.62
CA LEU A 130 6.89 9.93 -14.78
C LEU A 130 7.40 9.49 -13.40
N THR A 131 6.84 10.07 -12.36
CA THR A 131 7.05 9.62 -10.96
C THR A 131 5.72 9.27 -10.34
N ALA A 132 5.72 8.25 -9.51
CA ALA A 132 4.58 7.86 -8.68
C ALA A 132 5.11 7.55 -7.29
N ASP A 133 4.56 8.20 -6.29
CA ASP A 133 4.90 7.98 -4.89
C ASP A 133 3.82 7.08 -4.26
N LEU A 134 4.16 6.46 -3.12
CA LEU A 134 3.21 5.68 -2.31
C LEU A 134 2.49 4.55 -3.07
N LEU A 135 3.18 3.86 -3.97
CA LEU A 135 2.66 2.61 -4.52
C LEU A 135 2.89 1.45 -3.54
N PRO A 136 1.97 0.48 -3.46
CA PRO A 136 2.20 -0.71 -2.64
C PRO A 136 3.40 -1.52 -3.12
N LEU A 137 4.06 -2.26 -2.22
CA LEU A 137 5.26 -3.05 -2.54
C LEU A 137 4.98 -4.17 -3.55
N ASP A 138 3.79 -4.73 -3.50
CA ASP A 138 3.28 -5.77 -4.41
C ASP A 138 2.60 -5.20 -5.67
N HIS A 139 2.84 -3.91 -5.99
CA HIS A 139 2.17 -3.28 -7.13
C HIS A 139 2.50 -4.01 -8.44
N PRO A 140 1.49 -4.44 -9.23
CA PRO A 140 1.70 -5.28 -10.41
C PRO A 140 2.50 -4.59 -11.53
N LEU A 141 2.69 -3.28 -11.49
CA LEU A 141 3.45 -2.53 -12.48
C LEU A 141 4.87 -3.08 -12.68
N PHE A 142 5.49 -3.61 -11.61
CA PHE A 142 6.80 -4.24 -11.70
C PHE A 142 6.84 -5.45 -12.64
N LEU A 143 5.75 -6.21 -12.73
CA LEU A 143 5.62 -7.36 -13.63
C LEU A 143 4.92 -7.01 -14.96
N LEU A 144 4.13 -5.94 -14.97
CA LEU A 144 3.45 -5.48 -16.19
C LEU A 144 4.42 -4.90 -17.21
N LEU A 145 5.54 -4.30 -16.78
CA LEU A 145 6.48 -3.65 -17.69
C LEU A 145 7.55 -4.60 -18.22
N ALA A 146 7.87 -4.48 -19.50
CA ALA A 146 8.94 -5.26 -20.14
C ALA A 146 10.33 -4.95 -19.56
N GLU A 147 10.55 -3.74 -19.08
CA GLU A 147 11.83 -3.29 -18.51
C GLU A 147 11.61 -2.66 -17.11
N PRO A 148 11.25 -3.43 -16.06
CA PRO A 148 10.90 -2.90 -14.73
C PRO A 148 12.07 -2.16 -14.07
N ARG A 149 13.31 -2.51 -14.39
CA ARG A 149 14.52 -1.81 -13.89
C ARG A 149 14.49 -0.30 -14.18
N ARG A 150 13.81 0.13 -15.23
CA ARG A 150 13.68 1.55 -15.59
C ARG A 150 12.79 2.33 -14.64
N MET A 151 11.98 1.68 -13.83
CA MET A 151 11.16 2.33 -12.82
C MET A 151 12.00 3.00 -11.73
N LYS A 152 13.25 2.55 -11.53
CA LYS A 152 14.11 3.01 -10.43
C LYS A 152 13.35 2.98 -9.11
N PHE A 153 12.75 1.82 -8.84
CA PHE A 153 11.93 1.58 -7.67
C PHE A 153 12.73 1.89 -6.39
N GLN A 154 12.09 2.61 -5.46
CA GLN A 154 12.65 2.93 -4.15
C GLN A 154 11.64 2.50 -3.08
N VAL A 155 12.13 1.84 -2.05
CA VAL A 155 11.32 1.45 -0.89
C VAL A 155 11.57 2.45 0.22
N ASN A 156 10.49 2.99 0.75
CA ASN A 156 10.51 3.88 1.91
C ASN A 156 9.54 3.35 2.97
N ASP A 157 9.74 3.76 4.22
CA ASP A 157 8.77 3.53 5.28
C ASP A 157 7.45 4.27 5.00
N GLY A 158 6.36 3.68 5.45
CA GLY A 158 5.02 4.25 5.28
C GLY A 158 4.33 4.44 6.63
N VAL A 159 3.86 3.36 7.23
CA VAL A 159 3.12 3.38 8.50
C VAL A 159 3.93 2.77 9.60
N TRP A 160 4.03 3.49 10.71
CA TRP A 160 4.58 2.99 11.96
C TRP A 160 3.45 2.55 12.89
N VAL A 161 3.49 1.32 13.35
CA VAL A 161 2.45 0.71 14.19
C VAL A 161 3.01 0.44 15.58
N ARG A 162 2.31 0.92 16.63
CA ARG A 162 2.51 0.52 18.01
C ARG A 162 1.25 -0.14 18.54
N ILE A 163 1.40 -1.34 19.06
CA ILE A 163 0.31 -2.07 19.72
C ILE A 163 0.24 -1.60 21.17
N LEU A 164 -0.94 -1.16 21.61
CA LEU A 164 -1.21 -0.68 22.96
C LEU A 164 -1.95 -1.72 23.81
N ASP A 165 -2.71 -2.59 23.17
CA ASP A 165 -3.44 -3.70 23.78
C ASP A 165 -3.25 -4.92 22.87
N VAL A 166 -2.42 -5.87 23.29
CA VAL A 166 -2.06 -7.03 22.48
C VAL A 166 -3.26 -7.94 22.22
N PRO A 167 -4.06 -8.35 23.22
CA PRO A 167 -5.25 -9.14 22.98
C PRO A 167 -6.26 -8.47 22.05
N ALA A 168 -6.59 -7.21 22.30
CA ALA A 168 -7.56 -6.49 21.48
C ALA A 168 -7.09 -6.32 20.03
N ALA A 169 -5.82 -5.92 19.84
CA ALA A 169 -5.27 -5.72 18.51
C ALA A 169 -5.19 -7.02 17.71
N LEU A 170 -4.66 -8.08 18.32
CA LEU A 170 -4.52 -9.36 17.62
C LEU A 170 -5.87 -10.06 17.41
N SER A 171 -6.84 -9.91 18.31
CA SER A 171 -8.20 -10.44 18.11
C SER A 171 -8.97 -9.73 16.99
N ALA A 172 -8.58 -8.51 16.64
CA ALA A 172 -9.15 -7.78 15.50
C ALA A 172 -8.55 -8.22 14.16
N ARG A 173 -7.51 -9.07 14.18
CA ARG A 173 -6.85 -9.58 12.99
C ARG A 173 -7.45 -10.93 12.56
N THR A 174 -7.48 -11.18 11.27
CA THR A 174 -7.74 -12.53 10.74
C THR A 174 -6.41 -13.28 10.64
N PHE A 175 -6.41 -14.51 11.10
CA PHE A 175 -5.26 -15.42 11.02
C PHE A 175 -5.48 -16.50 9.97
N SER A 176 -4.36 -17.02 9.43
CA SER A 176 -4.35 -18.11 8.44
C SER A 176 -3.97 -19.44 9.10
N GLY A 177 -4.64 -20.53 8.71
CA GLY A 177 -4.33 -21.88 9.22
C GLY A 177 -4.82 -22.16 10.64
N ASP A 178 -4.56 -23.39 11.12
CA ASP A 178 -5.07 -23.92 12.38
C ASP A 178 -4.01 -23.96 13.49
N GLY A 179 -2.89 -23.27 13.30
CA GLY A 179 -1.78 -23.25 14.26
C GLY A 179 -2.02 -22.35 15.46
N ALA A 180 -1.20 -22.57 16.49
CA ALA A 180 -1.08 -21.66 17.62
C ALA A 180 0.39 -21.39 17.91
N VAL A 181 0.69 -20.25 18.53
CA VAL A 181 2.02 -19.87 19.02
C VAL A 181 1.89 -19.07 20.31
N VAL A 182 2.83 -19.28 21.23
CA VAL A 182 2.94 -18.49 22.47
C VAL A 182 4.05 -17.45 22.30
N LEU A 183 3.67 -16.19 22.29
CA LEU A 183 4.57 -15.05 22.18
C LEU A 183 4.86 -14.48 23.58
N ASP A 184 6.15 -14.30 23.92
CA ASP A 184 6.60 -13.49 25.06
C ASP A 184 6.88 -12.08 24.56
N VAL A 185 5.95 -11.18 24.82
CA VAL A 185 6.03 -9.78 24.35
C VAL A 185 6.65 -8.92 25.46
N ARG A 186 7.76 -8.28 25.13
CA ARG A 186 8.44 -7.32 26.01
C ARG A 186 8.04 -5.90 25.63
N ASP A 187 7.78 -5.06 26.62
CA ASP A 187 7.52 -3.62 26.44
C ASP A 187 8.11 -2.85 27.63
N ALA A 188 9.21 -2.14 27.39
CA ALA A 188 9.86 -1.34 28.41
C ALA A 188 9.17 0.00 28.67
N PHE A 189 8.37 0.49 27.71
CA PHE A 189 7.67 1.76 27.82
C PHE A 189 6.29 1.62 28.48
N MET A 190 5.57 0.53 28.19
CA MET A 190 4.25 0.20 28.75
C MET A 190 4.29 -1.21 29.34
N PRO A 191 4.75 -1.38 30.59
CA PRO A 191 4.91 -2.71 31.18
C PRO A 191 3.62 -3.53 31.27
N GLU A 192 2.46 -2.89 31.28
CA GLU A 192 1.14 -3.54 31.25
C GLU A 192 0.86 -4.26 29.93
N THR A 193 1.50 -3.85 28.84
CA THR A 193 1.42 -4.52 27.53
C THR A 193 2.33 -5.76 27.47
N ALA A 194 3.36 -5.82 28.30
CA ALA A 194 4.26 -6.96 28.36
C ALA A 194 3.56 -8.20 28.91
N GLY A 195 3.94 -9.38 28.42
CA GLY A 195 3.41 -10.66 28.88
C GLY A 195 3.43 -11.73 27.84
N ARG A 196 2.96 -12.93 28.25
CA ARG A 196 2.82 -14.07 27.33
C ARG A 196 1.42 -14.11 26.76
N TYR A 197 1.33 -14.35 25.47
CA TYR A 197 0.08 -14.39 24.74
C TYR A 197 0.04 -15.63 23.84
N ARG A 198 -0.97 -16.48 24.06
CA ARG A 198 -1.33 -17.51 23.09
C ARG A 198 -2.07 -16.85 21.95
N VAL A 199 -1.57 -17.03 20.74
CA VAL A 199 -2.16 -16.49 19.50
C VAL A 199 -2.52 -17.68 18.62
N ALA A 200 -3.79 -17.76 18.22
CA ALA A 200 -4.31 -18.79 17.34
C ALA A 200 -5.51 -18.26 16.54
N ALA A 201 -5.92 -19.00 15.52
CA ALA A 201 -7.09 -18.63 14.71
C ALA A 201 -8.41 -18.61 15.53
N ASP A 202 -8.47 -19.38 16.61
CA ASP A 202 -9.64 -19.48 17.50
C ASP A 202 -9.67 -18.37 18.58
N GLY A 203 -8.61 -17.59 18.71
CA GLY A 203 -8.55 -16.47 19.66
C GLY A 203 -7.15 -16.09 20.11
N VAL A 204 -7.11 -15.01 20.87
CA VAL A 204 -5.89 -14.48 21.47
C VAL A 204 -6.14 -14.22 22.95
N GLU A 205 -5.29 -14.78 23.79
CA GLU A 205 -5.43 -14.68 25.24
C GLU A 205 -4.07 -14.57 25.94
N ARG A 206 -4.06 -13.94 27.10
CA ARG A 206 -2.88 -13.94 27.99
C ARG A 206 -2.75 -15.33 28.59
N THR A 207 -1.52 -15.85 28.73
CA THR A 207 -1.27 -17.21 29.19
C THR A 207 -0.02 -17.30 30.07
N ASP A 208 0.05 -18.32 30.91
CA ASP A 208 1.26 -18.70 31.67
C ASP A 208 2.06 -19.82 30.98
N ALA A 209 1.63 -20.30 29.82
CA ALA A 209 2.34 -21.30 29.03
C ALA A 209 3.76 -20.89 28.69
N GLU A 210 4.63 -21.85 28.45
CA GLU A 210 6.01 -21.55 28.01
C GLU A 210 6.02 -20.82 26.67
N ALA A 211 6.83 -19.80 26.59
CA ALA A 211 6.96 -19.01 25.38
C ALA A 211 7.69 -19.80 24.29
N GLU A 212 7.22 -19.67 23.07
CA GLU A 212 7.85 -20.28 21.89
C GLU A 212 8.66 -19.27 21.07
N ILE A 213 8.25 -18.00 21.12
CA ILE A 213 8.98 -16.86 20.50
C ILE A 213 9.00 -15.71 21.50
N ALA A 214 10.15 -15.06 21.66
CA ALA A 214 10.28 -13.84 22.45
C ALA A 214 10.61 -12.65 21.53
N LEU A 215 9.92 -11.52 21.74
CA LEU A 215 10.11 -10.31 20.93
C LEU A 215 9.67 -9.05 21.67
N ASP A 216 10.16 -7.91 21.22
CA ASP A 216 9.67 -6.60 21.69
C ASP A 216 8.36 -6.23 21.00
N VAL A 217 7.52 -5.43 21.67
CA VAL A 217 6.23 -4.95 21.12
C VAL A 217 6.41 -4.19 19.78
N SER A 218 7.55 -3.56 19.55
CA SER A 218 7.86 -2.91 18.27
C SER A 218 8.06 -3.94 17.14
N ALA A 219 8.62 -5.10 17.45
CA ALA A 219 8.74 -6.21 16.53
C ALA A 219 7.36 -6.83 16.23
N LEU A 220 6.50 -6.96 17.24
CA LEU A 220 5.11 -7.39 17.04
C LEU A 220 4.34 -6.40 16.15
N GLY A 221 4.54 -5.09 16.33
CA GLY A 221 4.00 -4.07 15.45
C GLY A 221 4.43 -4.22 13.98
N SER A 222 5.66 -4.68 13.75
CA SER A 222 6.19 -4.90 12.40
C SER A 222 5.48 -6.04 11.65
N VAL A 223 5.09 -7.11 12.33
CA VAL A 223 4.36 -8.25 11.71
C VAL A 223 2.84 -8.07 11.74
N TYR A 224 2.34 -7.10 12.50
CA TYR A 224 0.90 -6.93 12.74
C TYR A 224 0.08 -6.79 11.46
N LEU A 225 0.55 -5.99 10.51
CA LEU A 225 -0.14 -5.79 9.22
C LEU A 225 0.27 -6.80 8.14
N GLY A 226 1.27 -7.66 8.39
CA GLY A 226 1.74 -8.67 7.45
C GLY A 226 2.87 -8.21 6.51
N GLY A 227 3.45 -7.01 6.73
CA GLY A 227 4.56 -6.50 5.91
C GLY A 227 5.93 -7.14 6.21
N PHE A 228 6.06 -7.84 7.34
CA PHE A 228 7.25 -8.59 7.73
C PHE A 228 6.86 -9.94 8.31
N THR A 229 7.81 -10.89 8.29
CA THR A 229 7.65 -12.22 8.88
C THR A 229 8.44 -12.33 10.19
N PHE A 230 8.05 -13.26 11.06
CA PHE A 230 8.83 -13.57 12.28
C PHE A 230 10.23 -14.07 11.94
N ARG A 231 10.38 -14.83 10.85
CA ARG A 231 11.70 -15.24 10.35
C ARG A 231 12.59 -14.05 10.04
N GLN A 232 12.09 -13.04 9.31
CA GLN A 232 12.85 -11.81 9.02
C GLN A 232 13.23 -11.05 10.29
N LEU A 233 12.35 -11.03 11.29
CA LEU A 233 12.66 -10.44 12.58
C LEU A 233 13.76 -11.21 13.32
N ALA A 234 13.73 -12.55 13.31
CA ALA A 234 14.76 -13.36 13.91
C ALA A 234 16.13 -13.19 13.20
N GLU A 235 16.14 -13.19 11.87
CA GLU A 235 17.34 -12.92 11.08
C GLU A 235 17.93 -11.52 11.34
N SER A 236 17.11 -10.57 11.78
CA SER A 236 17.53 -9.22 12.19
C SER A 236 17.72 -9.04 13.69
N PHE A 237 17.75 -10.12 14.48
CA PHE A 237 17.92 -10.13 15.94
C PHE A 237 16.81 -9.36 16.70
N ARG A 238 15.60 -9.31 16.15
CA ARG A 238 14.43 -8.65 16.74
C ARG A 238 13.41 -9.63 17.30
N ALA A 239 13.60 -10.92 17.08
CA ALA A 239 12.82 -12.00 17.68
C ALA A 239 13.74 -13.19 17.97
N ASP A 240 13.48 -13.90 19.06
CA ASP A 240 14.19 -15.11 19.48
C ASP A 240 13.27 -16.32 19.33
N GLU A 241 13.67 -17.34 18.55
CA GLU A 241 12.99 -18.63 18.51
C GLU A 241 13.41 -19.46 19.74
N LEU A 242 12.45 -19.77 20.60
CA LEU A 242 12.70 -20.54 21.83
C LEU A 242 12.35 -22.03 21.67
N VAL A 243 11.49 -22.35 20.70
CA VAL A 243 11.07 -23.71 20.35
C VAL A 243 11.20 -23.92 18.85
N ASP A 244 11.91 -24.95 18.45
CA ASP A 244 12.15 -25.27 17.04
C ASP A 244 10.85 -25.30 16.21
N GLY A 245 10.85 -24.59 15.08
CA GLY A 245 9.73 -24.49 14.16
C GLY A 245 8.64 -23.48 14.57
N ALA A 246 8.81 -22.75 15.69
CA ALA A 246 7.85 -21.75 16.13
C ALA A 246 7.75 -20.58 15.16
N LEU A 247 8.88 -20.11 14.59
CA LEU A 247 8.87 -19.04 13.58
C LEU A 247 8.06 -19.44 12.35
N ALA A 248 8.22 -20.68 11.87
CA ALA A 248 7.48 -21.16 10.70
C ALA A 248 5.96 -21.23 10.95
N ARG A 249 5.57 -21.68 12.17
CA ARG A 249 4.15 -21.69 12.58
C ARG A 249 3.59 -20.27 12.69
N ALA A 250 4.35 -19.37 13.32
CA ALA A 250 3.93 -17.96 13.43
C ALA A 250 3.82 -17.28 12.06
N ASP A 251 4.76 -17.50 11.16
CA ASP A 251 4.70 -16.97 9.79
C ASP A 251 3.48 -17.50 9.03
N ALA A 252 3.17 -18.80 9.15
CA ALA A 252 1.98 -19.36 8.53
C ALA A 252 0.69 -18.78 9.13
N LEU A 253 0.64 -18.62 10.46
CA LEU A 253 -0.52 -18.05 11.15
C LEU A 253 -0.75 -16.57 10.78
N PHE A 254 0.32 -15.78 10.68
CA PHE A 254 0.27 -14.35 10.38
C PHE A 254 0.30 -14.04 8.87
N ALA A 255 0.36 -15.03 7.99
CA ALA A 255 0.42 -14.83 6.57
C ALA A 255 -0.74 -13.99 6.05
N THR A 256 -0.43 -13.07 5.12
CA THR A 256 -1.40 -12.28 4.37
C THR A 256 -1.19 -12.52 2.89
N SER A 257 -2.26 -12.50 2.10
CA SER A 257 -2.18 -12.66 0.64
C SER A 257 -1.84 -11.36 -0.09
N ILE A 258 -1.87 -10.23 0.61
CA ILE A 258 -1.71 -8.88 0.07
C ILE A 258 -0.81 -8.09 1.01
N GLU A 259 0.19 -7.41 0.47
CA GLU A 259 1.07 -6.54 1.23
C GLU A 259 0.32 -5.34 1.82
N PRO A 260 0.64 -4.91 3.06
CA PRO A 260 0.04 -3.70 3.62
C PRO A 260 0.43 -2.46 2.82
N TRP A 261 -0.49 -1.53 2.76
CA TRP A 261 -0.25 -0.28 2.04
C TRP A 261 -0.94 0.89 2.72
N CYS A 262 -0.25 2.03 2.77
CA CYS A 262 -0.83 3.30 3.14
C CYS A 262 -0.68 4.30 1.98
N ALA A 263 -1.79 4.81 1.49
CA ALA A 263 -1.83 5.84 0.45
C ALA A 263 -1.76 7.27 1.02
N GLU A 264 -1.37 7.42 2.30
CA GLU A 264 -1.31 8.71 3.00
C GLU A 264 0.10 9.01 3.51
N ILE A 265 0.42 10.31 3.58
CA ILE A 265 1.55 10.87 4.33
C ILE A 265 0.96 11.71 5.45
N PHE A 266 1.43 11.49 6.66
CA PHE A 266 0.99 12.19 7.86
C PHE A 266 1.92 13.35 8.22
#